data_b3146bc1dcb054619cdd627871c2cc5b
#
_entry.id   b3146bc1dcb054619cdd627871c2cc5b
#
_cell.length_a   1.000
_cell.length_b   1.000
_cell.length_c   1.000
_cell.angle_alpha   90.00
_cell.angle_beta   90.00
_cell.angle_gamma   90.00
#
_symmetry.space_group_name_H-M   'P 1'
#
loop_
_entity.id
_entity.type
_entity.pdbx_description
1 polymer ?
#
loop_
_entity_poly.entity_id
_entity_poly.type
_entity_poly.pdbx_seq_one_letter_code
_entity_poly.pdbx_strand_id
1 'polypeptide(L)'
;EINSPGEPGVYYHMGIGFPSGPVSAEAAAILSELHEQSAARNRALVRRVNAYLAPVEIDYEADVLPLTPAGNATERHIVVAYIEAARRKEPDPTVFWADRLGMDRAAVQKAMADSAGFQNVVRNKLMKKGGPGYVQPGHDTFPPVEKLNALTVACGALPCAAWLDGLSP
;
A
#
# COMPACT_ATOMS: atom_id res chain seq x y z
N GLU A 1 3.79 7.18 -1.86
CA GLU A 1 3.85 5.91 -2.60
C GLU A 1 3.07 6.04 -3.89
N ILE A 2 3.66 5.58 -4.99
CA ILE A 2 3.02 5.60 -6.30
C ILE A 2 2.15 4.36 -6.43
N ASN A 3 0.88 4.56 -6.67
CA ASN A 3 -0.05 3.45 -6.88
C ASN A 3 0.18 2.75 -8.21
N SER A 4 0.33 3.51 -9.28
CA SER A 4 0.56 2.98 -10.62
C SER A 4 1.45 3.95 -11.39
N PRO A 5 2.48 3.47 -12.08
CA PRO A 5 3.28 4.30 -12.98
C PRO A 5 2.38 4.97 -14.04
N GLY A 6 2.65 6.24 -14.34
CA GLY A 6 1.92 6.99 -15.35
C GLY A 6 0.55 7.52 -14.93
N GLU A 7 0.18 7.46 -13.63
CA GLU A 7 -1.03 8.12 -13.13
C GLU A 7 -0.77 9.62 -12.96
N PRO A 8 -1.59 10.50 -13.57
CA PRO A 8 -1.43 11.94 -13.44
C PRO A 8 -1.51 12.39 -11.98
N GLY A 9 -0.60 13.27 -11.56
CA GLY A 9 -0.60 13.84 -10.22
C GLY A 9 0.00 12.97 -9.12
N VAL A 10 0.57 11.80 -9.46
CA VAL A 10 1.28 10.93 -8.51
C VAL A 10 2.78 11.01 -8.75
N TYR A 11 3.55 11.35 -7.72
CA TYR A 11 5.00 11.47 -7.81
C TYR A 11 5.67 11.03 -6.50
N TYR A 12 6.97 10.78 -6.56
CA TYR A 12 7.80 10.53 -5.39
C TYR A 12 8.26 11.85 -4.79
N HIS A 13 8.09 11.96 -3.46
CA HIS A 13 8.70 13.00 -2.69
C HIS A 13 9.79 12.42 -1.78
N MET A 14 10.95 13.02 -1.78
CA MET A 14 12.07 12.62 -0.94
C MET A 14 12.64 13.84 -0.22
N GLY A 15 13.03 13.65 1.04
CA GLY A 15 13.83 14.59 1.77
C GLY A 15 15.28 14.12 1.81
N ILE A 16 16.22 15.05 1.71
CA ILE A 16 17.66 14.80 1.86
C ILE A 16 18.27 15.70 2.93
N GLY A 17 19.33 15.24 3.55
CA GLY A 17 20.04 16.02 4.56
C GLY A 17 19.33 16.11 5.90
N PHE A 18 18.56 15.06 6.29
CA PHE A 18 17.94 15.03 7.60
C PHE A 18 18.99 15.11 8.71
N PRO A 19 18.91 16.11 9.62
CA PRO A 19 19.80 16.18 10.76
C PRO A 19 19.47 15.06 11.78
N SER A 20 20.49 14.63 12.51
CA SER A 20 20.29 13.77 13.66
C SER A 20 19.73 14.62 14.82
N GLY A 21 18.59 14.20 15.39
CA GLY A 21 17.98 14.89 16.52
C GLY A 21 16.49 14.59 16.66
N PRO A 22 15.85 15.16 17.68
CA PRO A 22 14.42 15.01 17.86
C PRO A 22 13.66 15.74 16.75
N VAL A 23 12.55 15.13 16.33
CA VAL A 23 11.62 15.74 15.37
C VAL A 23 10.94 16.95 16.02
N SER A 24 10.82 18.07 15.28
CA SER A 24 10.12 19.27 15.78
C SER A 24 8.63 18.96 16.04
N ALA A 25 7.99 19.73 16.91
CA ALA A 25 6.56 19.57 17.18
C ALA A 25 5.70 19.75 15.92
N GLU A 26 6.10 20.67 15.03
CA GLU A 26 5.44 20.88 13.74
C GLU A 26 5.56 19.64 12.83
N ALA A 27 6.78 19.12 12.68
CA ALA A 27 7.00 17.89 11.89
C ALA A 27 6.26 16.68 12.47
N ALA A 28 6.25 16.54 13.80
CA ALA A 28 5.50 15.48 14.48
C ALA A 28 3.99 15.56 14.21
N ALA A 29 3.41 16.76 14.22
CA ALA A 29 2.00 16.97 13.89
C ALA A 29 1.69 16.56 12.44
N ILE A 30 2.51 17.00 11.47
CA ILE A 30 2.34 16.65 10.06
C ILE A 30 2.48 15.13 9.87
N LEU A 31 3.47 14.49 10.50
CA LEU A 31 3.65 13.03 10.43
C LEU A 31 2.42 12.27 10.97
N SER A 32 1.84 12.73 12.08
CA SER A 32 0.64 12.14 12.65
C SER A 32 -0.54 12.20 11.67
N GLU A 33 -0.77 13.36 11.03
CA GLU A 33 -1.82 13.50 10.03
C GLU A 33 -1.59 12.59 8.80
N LEU A 34 -0.35 12.50 8.31
CA LEU A 34 -0.01 11.62 7.18
C LEU A 34 -0.22 10.14 7.54
N HIS A 35 0.11 9.78 8.79
CA HIS A 35 -0.12 8.43 9.30
C HIS A 35 -1.62 8.10 9.33
N GLU A 36 -2.45 9.00 9.88
CA GLU A 36 -3.90 8.82 9.92
C GLU A 36 -4.53 8.74 8.53
N GLN A 37 -4.12 9.60 7.60
CA GLN A 37 -4.59 9.55 6.21
C GLN A 37 -4.23 8.22 5.54
N SER A 38 -3.01 7.73 5.75
CA SER A 38 -2.55 6.44 5.23
C SER A 38 -3.35 5.28 5.83
N ALA A 39 -3.57 5.29 7.15
CA ALA A 39 -4.34 4.28 7.84
C ALA A 39 -5.80 4.25 7.37
N ALA A 40 -6.43 5.41 7.22
CA ALA A 40 -7.80 5.53 6.72
C ALA A 40 -7.93 4.97 5.29
N ARG A 41 -6.98 5.28 4.41
CA ARG A 41 -6.90 4.73 3.06
C ARG A 41 -6.77 3.22 3.07
N ASN A 42 -5.88 2.67 3.90
CA ASN A 42 -5.66 1.23 4.02
C ASN A 42 -6.87 0.49 4.58
N ARG A 43 -7.54 1.02 5.60
CA ARG A 43 -8.81 0.46 6.11
C ARG A 43 -9.89 0.43 5.03
N ALA A 44 -10.00 1.50 4.25
CA ALA A 44 -10.96 1.57 3.14
C ALA A 44 -10.63 0.55 2.04
N LEU A 45 -9.34 0.34 1.74
CA LEU A 45 -8.87 -0.70 0.81
C LEU A 45 -9.22 -2.09 1.34
N VAL A 46 -8.92 -2.38 2.60
CA VAL A 46 -9.25 -3.68 3.24
C VAL A 46 -10.75 -3.95 3.17
N ARG A 47 -11.62 -2.99 3.50
CA ARG A 47 -13.07 -3.18 3.38
C ARG A 47 -13.51 -3.58 1.97
N ARG A 48 -12.97 -2.94 0.93
CA ARG A 48 -13.33 -3.29 -0.47
C ARG A 48 -12.84 -4.67 -0.87
N VAL A 49 -11.61 -5.00 -0.49
CA VAL A 49 -11.01 -6.30 -0.82
C VAL A 49 -11.68 -7.42 -0.02
N ASN A 50 -12.05 -7.21 1.25
CA ASN A 50 -12.84 -8.17 2.04
C ASN A 50 -14.17 -8.52 1.34
N ALA A 51 -14.90 -7.51 0.87
CA ALA A 51 -16.16 -7.72 0.15
C ALA A 51 -15.96 -8.58 -1.11
N TYR A 52 -14.82 -8.43 -1.79
CA TYR A 52 -14.50 -9.22 -2.98
C TYR A 52 -14.02 -10.64 -2.66
N LEU A 53 -13.20 -10.80 -1.63
CA LEU A 53 -12.58 -12.07 -1.26
C LEU A 53 -13.43 -12.94 -0.32
N ALA A 54 -14.63 -12.50 0.07
CA ALA A 54 -15.48 -13.27 0.98
C ALA A 54 -15.52 -14.77 0.60
N PRO A 55 -15.39 -15.71 1.55
CA PRO A 55 -15.40 -15.52 3.01
C PRO A 55 -14.03 -15.21 3.64
N VAL A 56 -12.99 -15.02 2.85
CA VAL A 56 -11.66 -14.65 3.36
C VAL A 56 -11.63 -13.15 3.67
N GLU A 57 -11.62 -12.83 4.94
CA GLU A 57 -11.60 -11.48 5.47
C GLU A 57 -10.45 -11.30 6.45
N ILE A 58 -9.91 -10.10 6.49
CA ILE A 58 -8.90 -9.65 7.45
C ILE A 58 -9.36 -8.37 8.17
N ASP A 59 -8.83 -8.15 9.36
CA ASP A 59 -8.94 -6.90 10.09
C ASP A 59 -7.63 -6.11 9.97
N TYR A 60 -7.75 -4.80 9.72
CA TYR A 60 -6.57 -3.96 9.52
C TYR A 60 -5.69 -3.87 10.76
N GLU A 61 -6.30 -3.70 11.93
CA GLU A 61 -5.61 -3.57 13.20
C GLU A 61 -5.05 -4.90 13.71
N ALA A 62 -5.82 -5.98 13.57
CA ALA A 62 -5.46 -7.28 14.11
C ALA A 62 -4.54 -8.10 13.19
N ASP A 63 -4.74 -8.02 11.87
CA ASP A 63 -4.02 -8.87 10.92
C ASP A 63 -2.91 -8.14 10.15
N VAL A 64 -3.02 -6.80 9.95
CA VAL A 64 -2.07 -6.05 9.11
C VAL A 64 -1.05 -5.29 9.94
N LEU A 65 -1.47 -4.50 10.94
CA LEU A 65 -0.56 -3.68 11.75
C LEU A 65 0.54 -4.50 12.46
N PRO A 66 0.28 -5.71 12.99
CA PRO A 66 1.33 -6.53 13.60
C PRO A 66 2.46 -6.95 12.64
N LEU A 67 2.22 -6.89 11.31
CA LEU A 67 3.22 -7.18 10.30
C LEU A 67 4.17 -6.00 10.04
N THR A 68 3.90 -4.85 10.62
CA THR A 68 4.64 -3.61 10.35
C THR A 68 5.62 -3.28 11.47
N PRO A 69 6.92 -3.06 11.19
CA PRO A 69 7.90 -2.73 12.23
C PRO A 69 7.64 -1.39 12.93
N ALA A 70 7.01 -0.44 12.24
CA ALA A 70 6.81 0.94 12.71
C ALA A 70 5.36 1.42 12.60
N GLY A 71 4.39 0.50 12.50
CA GLY A 71 2.98 0.85 12.39
C GLY A 71 2.55 1.41 11.03
N ASN A 72 3.45 1.54 10.06
CA ASN A 72 3.17 2.06 8.72
C ASN A 72 2.88 0.91 7.75
N ALA A 73 1.62 0.54 7.63
CA ALA A 73 1.21 -0.52 6.72
C ALA A 73 1.25 -0.06 5.27
N THR A 74 1.77 -0.93 4.42
CA THR A 74 1.75 -0.78 2.96
C THR A 74 0.84 -1.85 2.33
N GLU A 75 0.53 -1.70 1.04
CA GLU A 75 -0.20 -2.73 0.29
C GLU A 75 0.43 -4.12 0.41
N ARG A 76 1.77 -4.22 0.56
CA ARG A 76 2.45 -5.51 0.71
C ARG A 76 2.08 -6.21 2.01
N HIS A 77 1.99 -5.49 3.13
CA HIS A 77 1.55 -6.07 4.41
C HIS A 77 0.10 -6.57 4.32
N ILE A 78 -0.77 -5.80 3.64
CA ILE A 78 -2.17 -6.19 3.41
C ILE A 78 -2.24 -7.47 2.56
N VAL A 79 -1.44 -7.57 1.49
CA VAL A 79 -1.36 -8.78 0.66
C VAL A 79 -0.91 -9.99 1.46
N VAL A 80 0.13 -9.84 2.30
CA VAL A 80 0.60 -10.93 3.17
C VAL A 80 -0.51 -11.39 4.11
N ALA A 81 -1.22 -10.46 4.74
CA ALA A 81 -2.34 -10.78 5.62
C ALA A 81 -3.43 -11.58 4.90
N TYR A 82 -3.81 -11.21 3.66
CA TYR A 82 -4.78 -11.98 2.86
C TYR A 82 -4.28 -13.37 2.49
N ILE A 83 -3.02 -13.50 2.09
CA ILE A 83 -2.45 -14.81 1.76
C ILE A 83 -2.47 -15.73 2.97
N GLU A 84 -2.10 -15.23 4.15
CA GLU A 84 -2.14 -16.00 5.38
C GLU A 84 -3.59 -16.30 5.84
N ALA A 85 -4.52 -15.36 5.67
CA ALA A 85 -5.93 -15.60 5.97
C ALA A 85 -6.53 -16.69 5.06
N ALA A 86 -6.22 -16.66 3.76
CA ALA A 86 -6.66 -17.71 2.84
C ALA A 86 -6.10 -19.09 3.22
N ARG A 87 -4.81 -19.15 3.60
CA ARG A 87 -4.22 -20.42 4.07
C ARG A 87 -4.91 -21.00 5.30
N ARG A 88 -5.38 -20.12 6.21
CA ARG A 88 -6.05 -20.58 7.44
C ARG A 88 -7.51 -20.97 7.23
N LYS A 89 -8.22 -20.28 6.32
CA LYS A 89 -9.66 -20.37 6.17
C LYS A 89 -10.10 -21.32 5.04
N GLU A 90 -9.28 -21.44 4.00
CA GLU A 90 -9.66 -22.20 2.80
C GLU A 90 -9.06 -23.61 2.80
N PRO A 91 -9.87 -24.64 2.53
CA PRO A 91 -9.38 -26.00 2.41
C PRO A 91 -8.36 -26.20 1.29
N ASP A 92 -8.52 -25.49 0.18
CA ASP A 92 -7.58 -25.44 -0.94
C ASP A 92 -7.34 -23.98 -1.35
N PRO A 93 -6.31 -23.34 -0.79
CA PRO A 93 -5.96 -21.95 -1.16
C PRO A 93 -5.64 -21.76 -2.64
N THR A 94 -5.18 -22.82 -3.35
CA THR A 94 -4.89 -22.72 -4.78
C THR A 94 -6.18 -22.56 -5.59
N VAL A 95 -7.21 -23.29 -5.25
CA VAL A 95 -8.54 -23.18 -5.89
C VAL A 95 -9.14 -21.81 -5.57
N PHE A 96 -9.10 -21.39 -4.32
CA PHE A 96 -9.59 -20.08 -3.91
C PHE A 96 -8.95 -18.97 -4.71
N TRP A 97 -7.61 -18.94 -4.77
CA TRP A 97 -6.90 -17.90 -5.50
C TRP A 97 -7.11 -17.97 -7.02
N ALA A 98 -7.24 -19.18 -7.59
CA ALA A 98 -7.54 -19.34 -9.01
C ALA A 98 -8.87 -18.66 -9.37
N ASP A 99 -9.92 -18.92 -8.58
CA ASP A 99 -11.22 -18.29 -8.74
C ASP A 99 -11.16 -16.76 -8.56
N ARG A 100 -10.61 -16.31 -7.44
CA ARG A 100 -10.59 -14.88 -7.09
C ARG A 100 -9.69 -14.01 -7.99
N LEU A 101 -8.63 -14.58 -8.54
CA LEU A 101 -7.72 -13.85 -9.43
C LEU A 101 -8.06 -14.02 -10.92
N GLY A 102 -9.05 -14.88 -11.24
CA GLY A 102 -9.39 -15.24 -12.62
C GLY A 102 -8.20 -15.86 -13.35
N MET A 103 -7.51 -16.82 -12.70
CA MET A 103 -6.32 -17.49 -13.23
C MET A 103 -6.50 -19.00 -13.23
N ASP A 104 -5.78 -19.69 -14.12
CA ASP A 104 -5.72 -21.14 -14.08
C ASP A 104 -5.08 -21.64 -12.79
N ARG A 105 -5.61 -22.75 -12.25
CA ARG A 105 -5.09 -23.37 -11.03
C ARG A 105 -3.59 -23.70 -11.12
N ALA A 106 -3.15 -24.24 -12.28
CA ALA A 106 -1.72 -24.55 -12.49
C ALA A 106 -0.84 -23.29 -12.47
N ALA A 107 -1.33 -22.18 -13.03
CA ALA A 107 -0.65 -20.89 -13.00
C ALA A 107 -0.54 -20.33 -11.57
N VAL A 108 -1.62 -20.44 -10.76
CA VAL A 108 -1.60 -20.04 -9.36
C VAL A 108 -0.65 -20.92 -8.55
N GLN A 109 -0.70 -22.24 -8.73
CA GLN A 109 0.20 -23.18 -8.04
C GLN A 109 1.67 -22.86 -8.34
N LYS A 110 1.99 -22.58 -9.61
CA LYS A 110 3.33 -22.16 -10.02
C LYS A 110 3.74 -20.82 -9.38
N ALA A 111 2.83 -19.83 -9.36
CA ALA A 111 3.11 -18.54 -8.75
C ALA A 111 3.32 -18.66 -7.23
N MET A 112 2.55 -19.51 -6.54
CA MET A 112 2.68 -19.73 -5.09
C MET A 112 4.01 -20.38 -4.69
N ALA A 113 4.72 -21.01 -5.61
CA ALA A 113 6.08 -21.55 -5.36
C ALA A 113 7.12 -20.43 -5.16
N ASP A 114 6.86 -19.24 -5.70
CA ASP A 114 7.63 -18.02 -5.45
C ASP A 114 6.77 -17.05 -4.62
N SER A 115 7.04 -16.96 -3.33
CA SER A 115 6.28 -16.12 -2.40
C SER A 115 6.25 -14.64 -2.81
N ALA A 116 7.39 -14.09 -3.23
CA ALA A 116 7.47 -12.69 -3.64
C ALA A 116 6.73 -12.42 -4.96
N GLY A 117 6.89 -13.33 -5.92
CA GLY A 117 6.18 -13.29 -7.19
C GLY A 117 4.66 -13.41 -6.99
N PHE A 118 4.21 -14.31 -6.12
CA PHE A 118 2.79 -14.47 -5.82
C PHE A 118 2.19 -13.22 -5.15
N GLN A 119 2.90 -12.63 -4.19
CA GLN A 119 2.47 -11.36 -3.59
C GLN A 119 2.29 -10.25 -4.64
N ASN A 120 3.18 -10.18 -5.64
CA ASN A 120 3.04 -9.21 -6.72
C ASN A 120 1.79 -9.50 -7.59
N VAL A 121 1.51 -10.77 -7.89
CA VAL A 121 0.31 -11.17 -8.63
C VAL A 121 -0.96 -10.75 -7.87
N VAL A 122 -1.06 -11.11 -6.60
CA VAL A 122 -2.22 -10.75 -5.74
C VAL A 122 -2.36 -9.24 -5.66
N ARG A 123 -1.28 -8.50 -5.39
CA ARG A 123 -1.28 -7.04 -5.33
C ARG A 123 -1.78 -6.41 -6.62
N ASN A 124 -1.26 -6.84 -7.75
CA ASN A 124 -1.62 -6.27 -9.06
C ASN A 124 -3.08 -6.52 -9.41
N LYS A 125 -3.59 -7.72 -9.14
CA LYS A 125 -4.97 -8.10 -9.43
C LYS A 125 -6.00 -7.44 -8.50
N LEU A 126 -5.65 -7.26 -7.22
CA LEU A 126 -6.61 -6.75 -6.23
C LEU A 126 -6.51 -5.25 -5.98
N MET A 127 -5.32 -4.66 -6.06
CA MET A 127 -5.07 -3.32 -5.51
C MET A 127 -4.64 -2.29 -6.57
N LYS A 128 -4.28 -2.72 -7.77
CA LYS A 128 -3.91 -1.82 -8.86
C LYS A 128 -5.10 -1.53 -9.77
N LYS A 129 -4.92 -0.62 -10.71
CA LYS A 129 -5.96 -0.17 -11.65
C LYS A 129 -6.70 -1.36 -12.28
N GLY A 130 -8.01 -1.36 -12.13
CA GLY A 130 -8.88 -2.48 -12.53
C GLY A 130 -9.16 -3.53 -11.46
N GLY A 131 -8.46 -3.50 -10.31
CA GLY A 131 -8.72 -4.39 -9.18
C GLY A 131 -9.81 -3.85 -8.24
N PRO A 132 -10.45 -4.73 -7.43
CA PRO A 132 -11.56 -4.36 -6.55
C PRO A 132 -11.17 -3.38 -5.45
N GLY A 133 -9.91 -3.39 -5.02
CA GLY A 133 -9.38 -2.47 -4.01
C GLY A 133 -8.93 -1.12 -4.54
N TYR A 134 -8.82 -0.96 -5.87
CA TYR A 134 -8.30 0.26 -6.47
C TYR A 134 -9.20 1.46 -6.26
N VAL A 135 -8.58 2.59 -5.96
CA VAL A 135 -9.22 3.92 -6.00
C VAL A 135 -8.28 4.87 -6.71
N GLN A 136 -8.86 5.66 -7.63
CA GLN A 136 -8.10 6.71 -8.30
C GLN A 136 -7.46 7.63 -7.25
N PRO A 137 -6.14 7.91 -7.34
CA PRO A 137 -5.49 8.87 -6.46
C PRO A 137 -6.13 10.25 -6.49
N GLY A 138 -6.28 10.86 -5.33
CA GLY A 138 -6.84 12.18 -5.16
C GLY A 138 -6.39 12.80 -3.83
N HIS A 139 -6.76 14.05 -3.60
CA HIS A 139 -6.39 14.76 -2.37
C HIS A 139 -6.88 14.08 -1.08
N ASP A 140 -7.99 13.34 -1.17
CA ASP A 140 -8.52 12.57 -0.03
C ASP A 140 -7.66 11.35 0.32
N THR A 141 -6.90 10.84 -0.66
CA THR A 141 -6.14 9.60 -0.52
C THR A 141 -4.64 9.82 -0.38
N PHE A 142 -4.12 10.92 -0.92
CA PHE A 142 -2.70 11.28 -0.87
C PHE A 142 -2.52 12.74 -0.46
N PRO A 143 -1.47 13.04 0.32
CA PRO A 143 -1.18 14.41 0.72
C PRO A 143 -0.74 15.25 -0.49
N PRO A 144 -1.06 16.56 -0.50
CA PRO A 144 -0.52 17.47 -1.50
C PRO A 144 0.99 17.67 -1.31
N VAL A 145 1.67 18.05 -2.38
CA VAL A 145 3.15 18.26 -2.36
C VAL A 145 3.57 19.32 -1.38
N GLU A 146 2.77 20.36 -1.22
CA GLU A 146 3.02 21.46 -0.29
C GLU A 146 3.14 20.95 1.15
N LYS A 147 2.31 20.00 1.55
CA LYS A 147 2.37 19.38 2.88
C LYS A 147 3.64 18.55 3.08
N LEU A 148 4.07 17.83 2.04
CA LEU A 148 5.32 17.06 2.07
C LEU A 148 6.55 17.97 2.09
N ASN A 149 6.51 19.08 1.35
CA ASN A 149 7.56 20.09 1.40
C ASN A 149 7.64 20.72 2.80
N ALA A 150 6.50 21.10 3.39
CA ALA A 150 6.45 21.65 4.74
C ALA A 150 7.01 20.65 5.78
N LEU A 151 6.65 19.37 5.70
CA LEU A 151 7.23 18.33 6.54
C LEU A 151 8.74 18.26 6.41
N THR A 152 9.24 18.23 5.17
CA THR A 152 10.67 18.07 4.90
C THR A 152 11.46 19.25 5.48
N VAL A 153 10.96 20.48 5.30
CA VAL A 153 11.56 21.70 5.87
C VAL A 153 11.47 21.69 7.40
N ALA A 154 10.33 21.30 7.98
CA ALA A 154 10.15 21.20 9.43
C ALA A 154 11.04 20.13 10.08
N CYS A 155 11.48 19.13 9.31
CA CYS A 155 12.50 18.17 9.69
C CYS A 155 13.95 18.68 9.49
N GLY A 156 14.15 19.90 9.00
CA GLY A 156 15.47 20.45 8.71
C GLY A 156 16.14 19.88 7.46
N ALA A 157 15.38 19.22 6.60
CA ALA A 157 15.86 18.60 5.36
C ALA A 157 15.48 19.44 4.13
N LEU A 158 16.13 19.16 3.00
CA LEU A 158 15.79 19.78 1.72
C LEU A 158 14.79 18.89 0.95
N PRO A 159 13.65 19.45 0.49
CA PRO A 159 12.72 18.70 -0.34
C PRO A 159 13.34 18.41 -1.71
N CYS A 160 13.18 17.17 -2.17
CA CYS A 160 13.54 16.73 -3.50
C CYS A 160 12.37 15.96 -4.10
N ALA A 161 11.76 16.49 -5.15
CA ALA A 161 10.70 15.84 -5.89
C ALA A 161 11.27 15.20 -7.16
N ALA A 162 11.07 13.90 -7.31
CA ALA A 162 11.36 13.20 -8.55
C ALA A 162 10.04 12.89 -9.30
N TRP A 163 9.96 13.35 -10.53
CA TRP A 163 8.86 12.97 -11.44
C TRP A 163 9.13 11.59 -11.99
N LEU A 164 8.12 10.73 -11.94
CA LEU A 164 8.22 9.36 -12.46
C LEU A 164 7.70 9.19 -13.88
N ASP A 165 7.07 10.20 -14.44
CA ASP A 165 6.83 10.25 -15.85
C ASP A 165 8.16 10.50 -16.53
N GLY A 166 8.76 9.43 -17.04
CA GLY A 166 10.04 9.38 -17.69
C GLY A 166 10.63 10.73 -17.93
N LEU A 167 11.52 11.11 -17.04
CA LEU A 167 12.42 12.24 -17.13
C LEU A 167 12.31 13.03 -18.42
N SER A 168 11.22 13.73 -18.59
CA SER A 168 11.18 14.77 -19.60
C SER A 168 11.82 15.99 -19.00
N PRO A 169 12.78 16.56 -19.67
CA PRO A 169 13.58 17.69 -19.21
C PRO A 169 12.71 18.89 -18.92
#